data_22d22bd63a9c3140af9ccdd3c25f6416
#
_entry.id   22d22bd63a9c3140af9ccdd3c25f6416
#
_cell.length_a   1.000
_cell.length_b   1.000
_cell.length_c   1.000
_cell.angle_alpha   90.00
_cell.angle_beta   90.00
_cell.angle_gamma   90.00
#
_symmetry.space_group_name_H-M   'P 1'
#
loop_
_entity.id
_entity.type
_entity.pdbx_description
1 polymer ?
#
loop_
_entity_poly.entity_id
_entity_poly.type
_entity_poly.pdbx_seq_one_letter_code
_entity_poly.pdbx_strand_id
1 'polypeptide(L)'
;NSVTFANDEVPSAPLNVCVPVAATTYSSISILWDKPENYKNITGYKVYLDGNPLSVTASNETYYTADNLEPDTEYTFEVTSLIGENESEKSDVLTAKTDKKGKVHDVRKAPYNAKGDGITLDTEAIQSAIDACEDNDVVLIPEEYTFLTGALDLKSNMTLEVNGTLLSSKNASDFEKKIDDSKTYTGGTATGVIYTEEAPKRLIWSRIEGWEQYAYRSLINVGYLDEETDYSTDENFVCQNVKIIGKGTITGDDYRANYAPINGNATALAIDEGKSADTFYDIDNSETSENY
;
A
#
# COMPACT_ATOMS: atom_id res chain seq x y z
N ASN A 1 50.71 -8.07 27.32
CA ASN A 1 50.12 -9.24 26.67
C ASN A 1 48.64 -9.34 27.13
N SER A 2 47.74 -8.74 26.39
CA SER A 2 46.30 -9.03 26.55
C SER A 2 46.01 -10.33 25.83
N VAL A 3 45.72 -11.36 26.58
CA VAL A 3 45.15 -12.60 26.04
C VAL A 3 43.71 -12.31 25.72
N THR A 4 43.38 -12.08 24.46
CA THR A 4 41.98 -12.07 23.98
C THR A 4 41.59 -13.56 23.95
N PHE A 5 40.80 -14.00 24.90
CA PHE A 5 40.10 -15.28 24.77
C PHE A 5 39.14 -15.13 23.61
N ALA A 6 39.31 -15.91 22.56
CA ALA A 6 38.27 -16.08 21.56
C ALA A 6 37.04 -16.60 22.32
N ASN A 7 35.91 -15.98 22.11
CA ASN A 7 34.66 -16.44 22.69
C ASN A 7 34.29 -17.70 21.91
N ASP A 8 34.58 -18.89 22.49
CA ASP A 8 34.24 -20.19 21.88
C ASP A 8 32.72 -20.49 21.96
N GLU A 9 31.91 -19.48 22.26
CA GLU A 9 30.48 -19.63 22.34
C GLU A 9 29.90 -19.88 20.94
N VAL A 10 29.31 -21.03 20.71
CA VAL A 10 28.59 -21.36 19.47
C VAL A 10 27.14 -20.90 19.65
N PRO A 11 26.64 -20.04 18.75
CA PRO A 11 25.25 -19.59 18.83
C PRO A 11 24.27 -20.73 18.55
N SER A 12 23.03 -20.61 19.07
CA SER A 12 21.92 -21.48 18.67
C SER A 12 21.28 -20.97 17.38
N ALA A 13 20.69 -21.87 16.62
CA ALA A 13 19.95 -21.52 15.42
C ALA A 13 18.77 -20.60 15.71
N PRO A 14 18.40 -19.71 14.79
CA PRO A 14 17.15 -18.95 14.86
C PRO A 14 15.93 -19.88 14.88
N LEU A 15 14.84 -19.40 15.44
CA LEU A 15 13.60 -20.17 15.60
C LEU A 15 12.50 -19.61 14.69
N ASN A 16 11.50 -20.43 14.38
CA ASN A 16 10.26 -20.01 13.74
C ASN A 16 10.46 -19.19 12.44
N VAL A 17 11.40 -19.61 11.59
CA VAL A 17 11.60 -18.98 10.28
C VAL A 17 10.32 -19.13 9.47
N CYS A 18 9.73 -18.03 9.02
CA CYS A 18 8.46 -18.06 8.29
C CYS A 18 8.34 -16.90 7.28
N VAL A 19 7.39 -17.05 6.36
CA VAL A 19 6.94 -15.98 5.48
C VAL A 19 5.72 -15.33 6.10
N PRO A 20 5.75 -14.03 6.43
CA PRO A 20 4.57 -13.30 6.88
C PRO A 20 3.45 -13.31 5.82
N VAL A 21 2.22 -13.13 6.26
CA VAL A 21 1.08 -13.00 5.34
C VAL A 21 1.34 -11.85 4.37
N ALA A 22 1.10 -12.09 3.09
CA ALA A 22 1.31 -11.14 1.99
C ALA A 22 2.77 -10.69 1.76
N ALA A 23 3.75 -11.41 2.28
CA ALA A 23 5.17 -11.08 2.15
C ALA A 23 5.85 -11.72 0.92
N THR A 24 5.07 -12.19 -0.05
CA THR A 24 5.54 -12.65 -1.36
C THR A 24 5.10 -11.69 -2.45
N THR A 25 5.93 -11.55 -3.46
CA THR A 25 5.59 -10.91 -4.75
C THR A 25 6.01 -11.84 -5.88
N TYR A 26 5.81 -11.43 -7.12
CA TYR A 26 6.28 -12.21 -8.26
C TYR A 26 7.82 -12.22 -8.38
N SER A 27 8.54 -11.39 -7.64
CA SER A 27 10.01 -11.27 -7.74
C SER A 27 10.73 -11.18 -6.41
N SER A 28 10.00 -11.33 -5.29
CA SER A 28 10.60 -11.28 -3.95
C SER A 28 9.85 -12.15 -2.94
N ILE A 29 10.57 -12.58 -1.92
CA ILE A 29 10.05 -13.25 -0.73
C ILE A 29 10.69 -12.61 0.49
N SER A 30 9.87 -12.13 1.42
CA SER A 30 10.34 -11.67 2.73
C SER A 30 10.15 -12.78 3.76
N ILE A 31 11.19 -13.02 4.54
CA ILE A 31 11.16 -13.96 5.66
C ILE A 31 11.45 -13.23 6.96
N LEU A 32 10.95 -13.77 8.04
CA LEU A 32 11.29 -13.33 9.40
C LEU A 32 11.58 -14.56 10.27
N TRP A 33 12.26 -14.31 11.39
CA TRP A 33 12.59 -15.35 12.37
C TRP A 33 12.60 -14.81 13.79
N ASP A 34 12.48 -15.70 14.75
CA ASP A 34 12.66 -15.39 16.15
C ASP A 34 14.13 -15.54 16.56
N LYS A 35 14.54 -14.69 17.50
CA LYS A 35 15.88 -14.77 18.10
C LYS A 35 16.01 -16.08 18.89
N PRO A 36 17.20 -16.74 18.86
CA PRO A 36 17.44 -17.89 19.69
C PRO A 36 17.48 -17.53 21.19
N GLU A 37 17.37 -18.52 22.07
CA GLU A 37 17.35 -18.27 23.52
C GLU A 37 18.58 -17.52 24.04
N ASN A 38 19.76 -17.78 23.46
CA ASN A 38 21.03 -17.15 23.86
C ASN A 38 21.36 -15.90 23.03
N TYR A 39 20.35 -15.12 22.61
CA TYR A 39 20.47 -14.02 21.65
C TYR A 39 21.37 -12.85 22.06
N LYS A 40 21.73 -12.72 23.36
CA LYS A 40 22.42 -11.53 23.90
C LYS A 40 23.79 -11.26 23.27
N ASN A 41 24.49 -12.30 22.83
CA ASN A 41 25.81 -12.22 22.24
C ASN A 41 25.78 -12.30 20.70
N ILE A 42 24.59 -12.42 20.10
CA ILE A 42 24.44 -12.49 18.64
C ILE A 42 24.92 -11.20 18.00
N THR A 43 25.80 -11.32 17.02
CA THR A 43 26.36 -10.23 16.24
C THR A 43 25.66 -10.02 14.90
N GLY A 44 24.94 -11.04 14.40
CA GLY A 44 24.19 -10.99 13.15
C GLY A 44 23.54 -12.31 12.82
N TYR A 45 22.87 -12.34 11.67
CA TYR A 45 22.27 -13.55 11.10
C TYR A 45 22.72 -13.70 9.65
N LYS A 46 22.89 -14.93 9.21
CA LYS A 46 23.23 -15.24 7.82
C LYS A 46 22.07 -16.00 7.19
N VAL A 47 21.60 -15.47 6.07
CA VAL A 47 20.47 -16.01 5.33
C VAL A 47 21.01 -16.84 4.16
N TYR A 48 20.42 -18.00 3.96
CA TYR A 48 20.70 -18.90 2.84
C TYR A 48 19.47 -19.02 1.94
N LEU A 49 19.72 -19.03 0.64
CA LEU A 49 18.74 -19.30 -0.40
C LEU A 49 19.19 -20.54 -1.19
N ASP A 50 18.33 -21.55 -1.27
CA ASP A 50 18.64 -22.83 -1.94
C ASP A 50 19.99 -23.42 -1.50
N GLY A 51 20.25 -23.35 -0.19
CA GLY A 51 21.46 -23.84 0.45
C GLY A 51 22.71 -22.96 0.29
N ASN A 52 22.64 -21.90 -0.53
CA ASN A 52 23.75 -20.98 -0.78
C ASN A 52 23.66 -19.72 0.10
N PRO A 53 24.78 -19.19 0.63
CA PRO A 53 24.76 -17.93 1.36
C PRO A 53 24.25 -16.78 0.48
N LEU A 54 23.26 -16.05 1.00
CA LEU A 54 22.66 -14.92 0.29
C LEU A 54 23.05 -13.58 0.90
N SER A 55 22.91 -13.44 2.22
CA SER A 55 23.16 -12.17 2.91
C SER A 55 23.48 -12.37 4.39
N VAL A 56 23.99 -11.31 5.01
CA VAL A 56 24.18 -11.22 6.46
C VAL A 56 23.44 -9.97 6.95
N THR A 57 22.61 -10.12 7.98
CA THR A 57 21.89 -9.02 8.62
C THR A 57 22.51 -8.67 9.97
N ALA A 58 22.18 -7.51 10.49
CA ALA A 58 22.59 -7.10 11.83
C ALA A 58 21.83 -7.86 12.92
N SER A 59 22.36 -7.88 14.16
CA SER A 59 21.75 -8.62 15.28
C SER A 59 20.36 -8.12 15.72
N ASN A 60 19.98 -6.91 15.31
CA ASN A 60 18.65 -6.35 15.54
C ASN A 60 17.69 -6.54 14.36
N GLU A 61 18.17 -7.07 13.24
CA GLU A 61 17.39 -7.33 12.03
C GLU A 61 17.07 -8.82 11.97
N THR A 62 15.84 -9.17 12.33
CA THR A 62 15.31 -10.55 12.30
C THR A 62 14.37 -10.76 11.13
N TYR A 63 14.65 -10.11 10.03
CA TYR A 63 13.95 -10.25 8.76
C TYR A 63 14.90 -10.05 7.59
N TYR A 64 14.54 -10.58 6.45
CA TYR A 64 15.25 -10.37 5.19
C TYR A 64 14.28 -10.49 4.01
N THR A 65 14.49 -9.66 2.98
CA THR A 65 13.78 -9.78 1.72
C THR A 65 14.75 -10.21 0.63
N ALA A 66 14.50 -11.38 0.05
CA ALA A 66 15.18 -11.85 -1.14
C ALA A 66 14.49 -11.28 -2.38
N ASP A 67 15.21 -10.46 -3.14
CA ASP A 67 14.73 -9.80 -4.36
C ASP A 67 15.29 -10.49 -5.61
N ASN A 68 14.76 -10.08 -6.78
CA ASN A 68 15.17 -10.56 -8.11
C ASN A 68 14.98 -12.08 -8.29
N LEU A 69 13.96 -12.61 -7.67
CA LEU A 69 13.54 -14.00 -7.83
C LEU A 69 12.69 -14.16 -9.10
N GLU A 70 12.69 -15.38 -9.66
CA GLU A 70 11.85 -15.71 -10.80
C GLU A 70 10.39 -15.90 -10.35
N PRO A 71 9.38 -15.46 -11.15
CA PRO A 71 7.97 -15.67 -10.85
C PRO A 71 7.59 -17.15 -10.81
N ASP A 72 6.52 -17.47 -10.04
CA ASP A 72 5.92 -18.81 -9.91
C ASP A 72 6.95 -19.90 -9.55
N THR A 73 8.02 -19.54 -8.83
CA THR A 73 9.17 -20.39 -8.53
C THR A 73 9.28 -20.66 -7.03
N GLU A 74 9.54 -21.91 -6.68
CA GLU A 74 9.75 -22.35 -5.30
C GLU A 74 11.22 -22.18 -4.90
N TYR A 75 11.43 -21.67 -3.70
CA TYR A 75 12.74 -21.42 -3.09
C TYR A 75 12.78 -21.97 -1.67
N THR A 76 13.96 -22.35 -1.23
CA THR A 76 14.20 -22.77 0.16
C THR A 76 15.06 -21.73 0.90
N PHE A 77 14.67 -21.47 2.15
CA PHE A 77 15.37 -20.57 3.05
C PHE A 77 15.82 -21.27 4.31
N GLU A 78 17.01 -20.93 4.77
CA GLU A 78 17.55 -21.30 6.07
C GLU A 78 18.26 -20.10 6.66
N VAL A 79 18.32 -19.99 7.97
CA VAL A 79 18.98 -18.89 8.68
C VAL A 79 19.88 -19.43 9.77
N THR A 80 21.07 -18.85 9.92
CA THR A 80 21.98 -19.13 11.03
C THR A 80 22.19 -17.88 11.87
N SER A 81 22.55 -18.06 13.14
CA SER A 81 23.00 -16.99 14.04
C SER A 81 24.51 -16.89 14.03
N LEU A 82 25.04 -15.69 14.25
CA LEU A 82 26.48 -15.42 14.30
C LEU A 82 26.88 -14.83 15.64
N ILE A 83 28.01 -15.31 16.20
CA ILE A 83 28.76 -14.68 17.29
C ILE A 83 30.20 -14.46 16.79
N GLY A 84 30.50 -13.27 16.33
CA GLY A 84 31.76 -12.99 15.62
C GLY A 84 31.89 -13.85 14.38
N GLU A 85 32.88 -14.76 14.36
CA GLU A 85 33.12 -15.71 13.25
C GLU A 85 32.43 -17.06 13.47
N ASN A 86 31.90 -17.30 14.66
CA ASN A 86 31.20 -18.57 14.98
C ASN A 86 29.76 -18.52 14.42
N GLU A 87 29.40 -19.55 13.70
CA GLU A 87 28.10 -19.72 13.06
C GLU A 87 27.35 -20.90 13.71
N SER A 88 26.06 -20.75 13.91
CA SER A 88 25.20 -21.83 14.42
C SER A 88 24.92 -22.91 13.37
N GLU A 89 24.31 -24.00 13.79
CA GLU A 89 23.58 -24.86 12.87
C GLU A 89 22.50 -24.03 12.16
N LYS A 90 22.09 -24.50 10.99
CA LYS A 90 21.00 -23.88 10.23
C LYS A 90 19.66 -24.12 10.91
N SER A 91 18.73 -23.18 10.73
CA SER A 91 17.31 -23.36 11.11
C SER A 91 16.67 -24.51 10.33
N ASP A 92 15.45 -24.85 10.69
CA ASP A 92 14.61 -25.69 9.83
C ASP A 92 14.45 -25.04 8.45
N VAL A 93 14.34 -25.87 7.42
CA VAL A 93 14.16 -25.41 6.04
C VAL A 93 12.75 -24.84 5.88
N LEU A 94 12.67 -23.58 5.45
CA LEU A 94 11.45 -22.94 5.02
C LEU A 94 11.34 -23.03 3.50
N THR A 95 10.25 -23.60 2.99
CA THR A 95 9.93 -23.57 1.56
C THR A 95 8.88 -22.52 1.29
N ALA A 96 9.14 -21.66 0.30
CA ALA A 96 8.22 -20.60 -0.10
C ALA A 96 8.24 -20.41 -1.62
N LYS A 97 7.14 -19.90 -2.16
CA LYS A 97 6.95 -19.73 -3.59
C LYS A 97 6.65 -18.27 -3.92
N THR A 98 7.30 -17.73 -4.96
CA THR A 98 6.94 -16.43 -5.53
C THR A 98 5.57 -16.48 -6.21
N ASP A 99 4.91 -15.33 -6.29
CA ASP A 99 3.64 -15.23 -6.99
C ASP A 99 3.82 -15.39 -8.51
N LYS A 100 2.72 -15.64 -9.18
CA LYS A 100 2.66 -15.56 -10.64
C LYS A 100 2.79 -14.11 -11.10
N LYS A 101 3.35 -13.92 -12.27
CA LYS A 101 3.39 -12.65 -12.98
C LYS A 101 2.61 -12.78 -14.28
N GLY A 102 1.53 -12.01 -14.37
CA GLY A 102 0.74 -11.87 -15.58
C GLY A 102 1.34 -10.85 -16.54
N LYS A 103 0.49 -10.28 -17.37
CA LYS A 103 0.87 -9.22 -18.32
C LYS A 103 1.22 -7.94 -17.60
N VAL A 104 2.22 -7.20 -18.13
CA VAL A 104 2.58 -5.88 -17.64
C VAL A 104 1.91 -4.79 -18.47
N HIS A 105 1.10 -3.97 -17.82
CA HIS A 105 0.43 -2.80 -18.36
C HIS A 105 1.26 -1.56 -17.98
N ASP A 106 2.23 -1.22 -18.83
CA ASP A 106 3.04 -0.01 -18.67
C ASP A 106 2.20 1.22 -19.05
N VAL A 107 1.90 2.07 -18.07
CA VAL A 107 0.99 3.22 -18.26
C VAL A 107 1.51 4.24 -19.28
N ARG A 108 2.82 4.27 -19.55
CA ARG A 108 3.44 5.13 -20.57
C ARG A 108 3.21 4.65 -21.99
N LYS A 109 2.95 3.37 -22.16
CA LYS A 109 2.82 2.73 -23.49
C LYS A 109 1.37 2.70 -23.96
N ALA A 110 1.20 2.53 -25.28
CA ALA A 110 -0.11 2.29 -25.84
C ALA A 110 -0.75 1.03 -25.23
N PRO A 111 -2.07 1.01 -24.98
CA PRO A 111 -3.04 2.05 -25.37
C PRO A 111 -3.15 3.24 -24.38
N TYR A 112 -2.52 3.20 -23.22
CA TYR A 112 -2.75 4.12 -22.09
C TYR A 112 -2.16 5.52 -22.34
N ASN A 113 -0.88 5.58 -22.71
CA ASN A 113 -0.17 6.81 -23.09
C ASN A 113 -0.18 7.92 -22.03
N ALA A 114 -0.13 7.56 -20.74
CA ALA A 114 0.03 8.51 -19.65
C ALA A 114 1.23 9.44 -19.88
N LYS A 115 1.16 10.71 -19.49
CA LYS A 115 2.21 11.70 -19.76
C LYS A 115 3.39 11.58 -18.81
N GLY A 116 3.13 11.39 -17.51
CA GLY A 116 4.17 11.29 -16.51
C GLY A 116 5.06 12.52 -16.38
N ASP A 117 4.51 13.71 -16.66
CA ASP A 117 5.21 14.98 -16.64
C ASP A 117 5.02 15.77 -15.32
N GLY A 118 4.26 15.22 -14.37
CA GLY A 118 3.94 15.84 -13.09
C GLY A 118 2.93 16.98 -13.15
N ILE A 119 2.36 17.27 -14.33
CA ILE A 119 1.46 18.40 -14.58
C ILE A 119 0.15 17.93 -15.21
N THR A 120 0.23 17.06 -16.22
CA THR A 120 -0.94 16.49 -16.87
C THR A 120 -1.62 15.50 -15.96
N LEU A 121 -2.94 15.58 -15.81
CA LEU A 121 -3.71 14.60 -15.04
C LEU A 121 -3.78 13.28 -15.81
N ASP A 122 -3.15 12.25 -15.28
CA ASP A 122 -3.00 10.92 -15.88
C ASP A 122 -3.99 9.89 -15.32
N THR A 123 -4.96 10.30 -14.50
CA THR A 123 -5.90 9.40 -13.80
C THR A 123 -6.59 8.42 -14.75
N GLU A 124 -7.14 8.91 -15.86
CA GLU A 124 -7.87 8.05 -16.81
C GLU A 124 -6.96 7.04 -17.50
N ALA A 125 -5.73 7.44 -17.81
CA ALA A 125 -4.75 6.56 -18.45
C ALA A 125 -4.33 5.42 -17.48
N ILE A 126 -4.07 5.78 -16.22
CA ILE A 126 -3.69 4.80 -15.20
C ILE A 126 -4.88 3.91 -14.85
N GLN A 127 -6.08 4.47 -14.67
CA GLN A 127 -7.28 3.69 -14.39
C GLN A 127 -7.61 2.72 -15.53
N SER A 128 -7.44 3.14 -16.78
CA SER A 128 -7.64 2.26 -17.94
C SER A 128 -6.68 1.05 -17.93
N ALA A 129 -5.45 1.24 -17.42
CA ALA A 129 -4.51 0.13 -17.25
C ALA A 129 -4.96 -0.82 -16.12
N ILE A 130 -5.47 -0.26 -15.02
CA ILE A 130 -6.04 -1.04 -13.91
C ILE A 130 -7.26 -1.82 -14.39
N ASP A 131 -8.18 -1.18 -15.12
CA ASP A 131 -9.41 -1.79 -15.62
C ASP A 131 -9.13 -2.94 -16.60
N ALA A 132 -8.04 -2.84 -17.36
CA ALA A 132 -7.60 -3.87 -18.32
C ALA A 132 -6.91 -5.08 -17.68
N CYS A 133 -6.58 -5.04 -16.38
CA CYS A 133 -5.92 -6.15 -15.70
C CYS A 133 -6.80 -7.41 -15.67
N GLU A 134 -6.17 -8.53 -15.94
CA GLU A 134 -6.63 -9.87 -15.60
C GLU A 134 -5.88 -10.40 -14.36
N ASP A 135 -6.17 -11.62 -13.92
CA ASP A 135 -5.53 -12.20 -12.74
C ASP A 135 -4.00 -12.25 -12.86
N ASN A 136 -3.34 -11.74 -11.83
CA ASN A 136 -1.90 -11.62 -11.67
C ASN A 136 -1.23 -10.57 -12.60
N ASP A 137 -2.00 -9.75 -13.29
CA ASP A 137 -1.46 -8.68 -14.10
C ASP A 137 -0.84 -7.58 -13.24
N VAL A 138 0.08 -6.85 -13.84
CA VAL A 138 0.87 -5.80 -13.21
C VAL A 138 0.62 -4.48 -13.92
N VAL A 139 0.13 -3.46 -13.21
CA VAL A 139 0.14 -2.08 -13.68
C VAL A 139 1.48 -1.45 -13.27
N LEU A 140 2.29 -1.10 -14.25
CA LEU A 140 3.60 -0.52 -14.03
C LEU A 140 3.56 1.01 -14.14
N ILE A 141 3.93 1.67 -13.05
CA ILE A 141 4.28 3.08 -12.98
C ILE A 141 5.80 3.18 -13.11
N PRO A 142 6.35 3.44 -14.33
CA PRO A 142 7.77 3.30 -14.57
C PRO A 142 8.59 4.41 -13.88
N GLU A 143 9.85 4.09 -13.57
CA GLU A 143 10.81 5.01 -13.00
C GLU A 143 11.05 6.26 -13.89
N GLU A 144 11.64 7.30 -13.33
CA GLU A 144 11.96 8.57 -13.99
C GLU A 144 10.74 9.46 -14.33
N TYR A 145 9.51 9.00 -14.10
CA TYR A 145 8.29 9.77 -14.39
C TYR A 145 7.54 10.13 -13.10
N THR A 146 6.86 11.27 -13.16
CA THR A 146 5.92 11.72 -12.12
C THR A 146 4.52 11.81 -12.73
N PHE A 147 3.61 10.99 -12.23
CA PHE A 147 2.23 10.92 -12.71
C PHE A 147 1.31 11.66 -11.75
N LEU A 148 0.80 12.82 -12.17
CA LEU A 148 -0.25 13.52 -11.43
C LEU A 148 -1.55 12.75 -11.58
N THR A 149 -2.17 12.33 -10.49
CA THR A 149 -3.40 11.53 -10.52
C THR A 149 -4.38 11.92 -9.43
N GLY A 150 -5.65 11.76 -9.71
CA GLY A 150 -6.73 11.69 -8.74
C GLY A 150 -6.89 10.27 -8.20
N ALA A 151 -8.10 9.94 -7.78
CA ALA A 151 -8.42 8.65 -7.18
C ALA A 151 -8.28 7.49 -8.19
N LEU A 152 -7.59 6.44 -7.75
CA LEU A 152 -7.43 5.17 -8.46
C LEU A 152 -8.14 4.06 -7.70
N ASP A 153 -8.89 3.24 -8.42
CA ASP A 153 -9.64 2.11 -7.86
C ASP A 153 -9.00 0.80 -8.31
N LEU A 154 -8.35 0.09 -7.38
CA LEU A 154 -7.68 -1.17 -7.67
C LEU A 154 -8.66 -2.35 -7.68
N LYS A 155 -8.33 -3.38 -8.44
CA LYS A 155 -9.11 -4.63 -8.59
C LYS A 155 -8.47 -5.77 -7.80
N SER A 156 -9.25 -6.84 -7.58
CA SER A 156 -8.71 -8.09 -7.06
C SER A 156 -7.67 -8.70 -8.00
N ASN A 157 -6.76 -9.47 -7.45
CA ASN A 157 -5.77 -10.30 -8.16
C ASN A 157 -4.83 -9.51 -9.07
N MET A 158 -4.47 -8.28 -8.69
CA MET A 158 -3.53 -7.45 -9.45
C MET A 158 -2.40 -6.90 -8.61
N THR A 159 -1.36 -6.45 -9.28
CA THR A 159 -0.25 -5.73 -8.66
C THR A 159 -0.15 -4.31 -9.25
N LEU A 160 -0.09 -3.29 -8.40
CA LEU A 160 0.34 -1.95 -8.76
C LEU A 160 1.84 -1.83 -8.42
N GLU A 161 2.68 -1.81 -9.44
CA GLU A 161 4.13 -1.65 -9.28
C GLU A 161 4.53 -0.19 -9.52
N VAL A 162 4.92 0.50 -8.45
CA VAL A 162 5.29 1.91 -8.48
C VAL A 162 6.79 2.03 -8.39
N ASN A 163 7.46 2.29 -9.52
CA ASN A 163 8.89 2.57 -9.57
C ASN A 163 9.18 4.04 -9.80
N GLY A 164 8.25 4.79 -10.41
CA GLY A 164 8.25 6.25 -10.51
C GLY A 164 7.53 6.93 -9.34
N THR A 165 6.94 8.08 -9.60
CA THR A 165 6.18 8.84 -8.61
C THR A 165 4.71 8.91 -9.00
N LEU A 166 3.82 8.50 -8.10
CA LEU A 166 2.40 8.85 -8.11
C LEU A 166 2.19 10.09 -7.24
N LEU A 167 1.88 11.20 -7.87
CA LEU A 167 1.63 12.48 -7.23
C LEU A 167 0.12 12.73 -7.16
N SER A 168 -0.39 12.95 -5.96
CA SER A 168 -1.80 13.26 -5.74
C SER A 168 -2.16 14.63 -6.34
N SER A 169 -3.27 14.70 -7.04
CA SER A 169 -3.86 15.99 -7.43
C SER A 169 -4.26 16.81 -6.20
N LYS A 170 -4.20 18.14 -6.33
CA LYS A 170 -4.71 19.08 -5.32
C LYS A 170 -6.19 19.42 -5.53
N ASN A 171 -6.76 18.98 -6.64
CA ASN A 171 -8.11 19.31 -7.01
C ASN A 171 -9.08 18.25 -6.47
N ALA A 172 -9.97 18.63 -5.57
CA ALA A 172 -10.93 17.73 -4.93
C ALA A 172 -11.84 17.00 -5.94
N SER A 173 -12.17 17.63 -7.06
CA SER A 173 -13.00 17.02 -8.10
C SER A 173 -12.36 15.78 -8.75
N ASP A 174 -11.03 15.64 -8.67
CA ASP A 174 -10.31 14.48 -9.20
C ASP A 174 -10.47 13.24 -8.29
N PHE A 175 -11.08 13.41 -7.12
CA PHE A 175 -11.39 12.37 -6.14
C PHE A 175 -12.89 12.08 -5.99
N GLU A 176 -13.70 12.68 -6.85
CA GLU A 176 -15.13 12.43 -6.87
C GLU A 176 -15.43 11.03 -7.45
N LYS A 177 -16.54 10.45 -6.99
CA LYS A 177 -17.11 9.24 -7.58
C LYS A 177 -17.56 9.54 -9.00
N LYS A 178 -17.28 8.64 -9.95
CA LYS A 178 -17.87 8.74 -11.29
C LYS A 178 -19.40 8.58 -11.17
N ILE A 179 -20.13 9.57 -11.66
CA ILE A 179 -21.59 9.53 -11.65
C ILE A 179 -22.06 8.65 -12.80
N ASP A 180 -22.91 7.71 -12.49
CA ASP A 180 -23.73 7.02 -13.49
C ASP A 180 -25.07 7.75 -13.60
N ASP A 181 -25.22 8.60 -14.59
CA ASP A 181 -26.42 9.40 -14.82
C ASP A 181 -27.69 8.51 -15.08
N SER A 182 -27.50 7.23 -15.34
CA SER A 182 -28.61 6.26 -15.50
C SER A 182 -29.19 5.79 -14.16
N LYS A 183 -28.51 6.02 -13.04
CA LYS A 183 -28.90 5.60 -11.71
C LYS A 183 -29.49 6.76 -10.91
N THR A 184 -30.55 6.47 -10.15
CA THR A 184 -31.10 7.42 -9.19
C THR A 184 -30.44 7.16 -7.83
N TYR A 185 -29.65 8.12 -7.36
CA TYR A 185 -29.05 8.05 -6.02
C TYR A 185 -30.02 8.64 -5.00
N THR A 186 -30.45 7.82 -4.04
CA THR A 186 -31.20 8.30 -2.88
C THR A 186 -30.22 8.68 -1.78
N GLY A 187 -30.23 9.96 -1.42
CA GLY A 187 -29.36 10.44 -0.34
C GLY A 187 -29.68 9.77 0.99
N GLY A 188 -28.70 9.06 1.57
CA GLY A 188 -28.78 8.58 2.94
C GLY A 188 -28.65 9.74 3.92
N THR A 189 -29.40 9.72 5.01
CA THR A 189 -29.22 10.63 6.14
C THR A 189 -28.36 9.94 7.18
N ALA A 190 -27.07 10.29 7.24
CA ALA A 190 -26.32 10.05 8.48
C ALA A 190 -26.91 10.96 9.56
N THR A 191 -27.03 10.44 10.77
CA THR A 191 -27.65 11.14 11.91
C THR A 191 -27.04 12.52 12.10
N GLY A 192 -27.81 13.55 11.77
CA GLY A 192 -27.50 14.94 12.08
C GLY A 192 -26.81 15.77 10.99
N VAL A 193 -26.44 15.19 9.86
CA VAL A 193 -25.79 15.93 8.77
C VAL A 193 -26.73 16.03 7.58
N ILE A 194 -27.07 17.26 7.17
CA ILE A 194 -27.90 17.52 6.00
C ILE A 194 -26.98 17.68 4.79
N TYR A 195 -26.99 16.72 3.88
CA TYR A 195 -26.30 16.83 2.61
C TYR A 195 -27.17 17.54 1.58
N THR A 196 -26.56 18.36 0.73
CA THR A 196 -27.26 18.86 -0.45
C THR A 196 -27.51 17.70 -1.41
N GLU A 197 -28.60 17.76 -2.19
CA GLU A 197 -29.01 16.67 -3.10
C GLU A 197 -27.90 16.23 -4.10
N GLU A 198 -26.89 17.05 -4.34
CA GLU A 198 -25.80 16.75 -5.25
C GLU A 198 -24.54 16.16 -4.58
N ALA A 199 -24.31 16.45 -3.30
CA ALA A 199 -23.13 15.96 -2.59
C ALA A 199 -23.08 14.42 -2.52
N PRO A 200 -24.16 13.68 -2.22
CA PRO A 200 -24.16 12.22 -2.23
C PRO A 200 -23.83 11.59 -3.58
N LYS A 201 -24.09 12.29 -4.68
CA LYS A 201 -23.84 11.75 -6.02
C LYS A 201 -22.36 11.67 -6.38
N ARG A 202 -21.52 12.52 -5.78
CA ARG A 202 -20.10 12.68 -6.14
C ARG A 202 -19.15 12.07 -5.13
N LEU A 203 -19.65 11.71 -3.97
CA LEU A 203 -18.89 11.21 -2.85
C LEU A 203 -19.21 9.76 -2.60
N ILE A 204 -18.30 9.08 -1.91
CA ILE A 204 -18.53 7.73 -1.43
C ILE A 204 -18.99 7.77 0.04
N TRP A 205 -19.86 6.86 0.42
CA TRP A 205 -20.11 6.56 1.82
C TRP A 205 -18.90 5.82 2.37
N SER A 206 -18.27 6.34 3.38
CA SER A 206 -17.03 5.79 3.91
C SER A 206 -16.97 5.92 5.42
N ARG A 207 -15.95 5.32 6.02
CA ARG A 207 -15.68 5.40 7.44
C ARG A 207 -14.31 6.04 7.66
N ILE A 208 -14.32 7.23 8.26
CA ILE A 208 -13.11 7.98 8.58
C ILE A 208 -13.06 8.16 10.09
N GLU A 209 -11.95 7.75 10.73
CA GLU A 209 -11.75 7.87 12.20
C GLU A 209 -12.89 7.27 13.04
N GLY A 210 -13.57 6.26 12.50
CA GLY A 210 -14.69 5.62 13.18
C GLY A 210 -16.07 6.22 12.88
N TRP A 211 -16.14 7.32 12.14
CA TRP A 211 -17.39 7.98 11.74
C TRP A 211 -17.78 7.57 10.32
N GLU A 212 -19.02 7.19 10.13
CA GLU A 212 -19.60 6.92 8.83
C GLU A 212 -20.12 8.21 8.21
N GLN A 213 -19.59 8.55 7.03
CA GLN A 213 -19.87 9.82 6.37
C GLN A 213 -19.59 9.76 4.87
N TYR A 214 -20.16 10.70 4.13
CA TYR A 214 -19.78 10.92 2.74
C TYR A 214 -18.41 11.58 2.68
N ALA A 215 -17.53 11.06 1.82
CA ALA A 215 -16.17 11.58 1.66
C ALA A 215 -15.72 11.48 0.20
N TYR A 216 -14.68 12.22 -0.14
CA TYR A 216 -13.93 11.99 -1.36
C TYR A 216 -13.24 10.63 -1.29
N ARG A 217 -12.97 10.03 -2.45
CA ARG A 217 -12.15 8.83 -2.53
C ARG A 217 -10.72 9.14 -2.12
N SER A 218 -10.01 8.15 -1.61
CA SER A 218 -8.57 8.23 -1.40
C SER A 218 -7.82 8.23 -2.72
N LEU A 219 -6.51 8.54 -2.69
CA LEU A 219 -5.66 8.42 -3.88
C LEU A 219 -5.67 6.98 -4.42
N ILE A 220 -5.59 6.00 -3.53
CA ILE A 220 -5.68 4.58 -3.87
C ILE A 220 -6.83 3.97 -3.06
N ASN A 221 -7.76 3.36 -3.75
CA ASN A 221 -8.92 2.70 -3.18
C ASN A 221 -8.87 1.21 -3.51
N VAL A 222 -9.18 0.37 -2.51
CA VAL A 222 -9.24 -1.08 -2.64
C VAL A 222 -10.57 -1.55 -2.04
N GLY A 223 -11.38 -2.21 -2.85
CA GLY A 223 -12.71 -2.64 -2.45
C GLY A 223 -13.81 -1.71 -2.97
N TYR A 224 -15.03 -2.11 -2.73
CA TYR A 224 -16.21 -1.41 -3.19
C TYR A 224 -16.94 -0.81 -1.99
N LEU A 225 -17.11 0.50 -2.01
CA LEU A 225 -17.97 1.21 -1.07
C LEU A 225 -19.15 1.72 -1.89
N ASP A 226 -20.18 0.90 -2.00
CA ASP A 226 -21.38 1.19 -2.74
C ASP A 226 -22.58 1.07 -1.78
N GLU A 227 -23.43 2.11 -1.71
CA GLU A 227 -24.63 2.11 -0.89
C GLU A 227 -25.68 1.09 -1.35
N GLU A 228 -25.61 0.66 -2.61
CA GLU A 228 -26.54 -0.30 -3.21
C GLU A 228 -26.12 -1.76 -3.00
N THR A 229 -24.87 -2.00 -2.56
CA THR A 229 -24.36 -3.35 -2.38
C THR A 229 -24.78 -3.91 -1.03
N ASP A 230 -25.51 -5.01 -1.03
CA ASP A 230 -25.79 -5.78 0.19
C ASP A 230 -24.54 -6.58 0.58
N TYR A 231 -23.71 -5.98 1.40
CA TYR A 231 -22.47 -6.55 1.90
C TYR A 231 -22.63 -7.84 2.69
N SER A 232 -23.84 -8.21 3.05
CA SER A 232 -24.11 -9.46 3.77
C SER A 232 -24.31 -10.66 2.84
N THR A 233 -24.55 -10.43 1.55
CA THR A 233 -24.97 -11.46 0.57
C THR A 233 -24.13 -11.50 -0.71
N ASP A 234 -23.32 -10.49 -1.00
CA ASP A 234 -22.54 -10.43 -2.22
C ASP A 234 -21.13 -11.01 -2.02
N GLU A 235 -20.91 -12.23 -2.56
CA GLU A 235 -19.60 -12.89 -2.54
C GLU A 235 -18.52 -12.14 -3.36
N ASN A 236 -18.90 -11.26 -4.27
CA ASN A 236 -18.00 -10.45 -5.09
C ASN A 236 -17.48 -9.21 -4.36
N PHE A 237 -17.94 -9.00 -3.14
CA PHE A 237 -17.62 -7.85 -2.32
C PHE A 237 -16.17 -7.83 -1.83
N VAL A 238 -15.53 -8.97 -1.71
CA VAL A 238 -14.18 -9.06 -1.16
C VAL A 238 -13.15 -8.76 -2.23
N CYS A 239 -12.47 -7.62 -2.10
CA CYS A 239 -11.26 -7.35 -2.86
C CYS A 239 -10.10 -8.13 -2.24
N GLN A 240 -9.44 -8.99 -3.01
CA GLN A 240 -8.39 -9.87 -2.52
C GLN A 240 -7.16 -9.88 -3.44
N ASN A 241 -6.01 -10.28 -2.91
CA ASN A 241 -4.76 -10.43 -3.65
C ASN A 241 -4.36 -9.14 -4.39
N VAL A 242 -4.54 -7.98 -3.77
CA VAL A 242 -4.08 -6.69 -4.28
C VAL A 242 -2.73 -6.39 -3.66
N LYS A 243 -1.74 -6.08 -4.48
CA LYS A 243 -0.40 -5.73 -4.03
C LYS A 243 0.01 -4.37 -4.57
N ILE A 244 0.67 -3.60 -3.73
CA ILE A 244 1.35 -2.36 -4.10
C ILE A 244 2.82 -2.59 -3.78
N ILE A 245 3.65 -2.59 -4.81
CA ILE A 245 5.09 -2.87 -4.71
C ILE A 245 5.90 -1.82 -5.47
N GLY A 246 7.21 -1.90 -5.40
CA GLY A 246 8.14 -1.05 -6.15
C GLY A 246 9.05 -0.23 -5.26
N LYS A 247 9.90 0.57 -5.88
CA LYS A 247 10.91 1.42 -5.21
C LYS A 247 10.61 2.92 -5.35
N GLY A 248 9.49 3.24 -5.99
CA GLY A 248 9.06 4.61 -6.26
C GLY A 248 8.39 5.27 -5.07
N THR A 249 7.66 6.33 -5.35
CA THR A 249 7.04 7.18 -4.34
C THR A 249 5.55 7.33 -4.62
N ILE A 250 4.74 7.23 -3.58
CA ILE A 250 3.33 7.62 -3.59
C ILE A 250 3.22 8.79 -2.61
N THR A 251 2.85 9.96 -3.11
CA THR A 251 2.85 11.18 -2.30
C THR A 251 1.67 12.08 -2.59
N GLY A 252 1.14 12.69 -1.52
CA GLY A 252 0.31 13.87 -1.63
C GLY A 252 1.23 15.09 -1.54
N ASP A 253 1.14 15.99 -2.51
CA ASP A 253 1.86 17.26 -2.47
C ASP A 253 1.31 18.16 -1.35
N ASP A 254 -0.01 18.05 -1.08
CA ASP A 254 -0.63 18.54 0.14
C ASP A 254 -1.60 17.47 0.66
N TYR A 255 -1.26 16.81 1.78
CA TYR A 255 -2.08 15.74 2.38
C TYR A 255 -3.52 16.20 2.73
N ARG A 256 -3.74 17.49 2.84
CA ARG A 256 -5.05 18.08 3.16
C ARG A 256 -6.04 17.98 2.01
N ALA A 257 -5.56 17.91 0.78
CA ALA A 257 -6.41 17.77 -0.39
C ALA A 257 -7.31 16.51 -0.33
N ASN A 258 -6.87 15.49 0.40
CA ASN A 258 -7.52 14.18 0.45
C ASN A 258 -8.29 13.94 1.75
N TYR A 259 -8.28 14.89 2.69
CA TYR A 259 -8.74 14.66 4.07
C TYR A 259 -9.89 15.56 4.49
N ALA A 260 -10.73 15.95 3.58
CA ALA A 260 -11.85 16.81 3.95
C ALA A 260 -13.12 15.97 4.17
N PRO A 261 -13.49 15.63 5.41
CA PRO A 261 -14.83 15.15 5.70
C PRO A 261 -15.83 16.25 5.33
N ILE A 262 -16.87 15.89 4.60
CA ILE A 262 -17.90 16.84 4.26
C ILE A 262 -18.88 16.90 5.43
N ASN A 263 -18.61 17.78 6.35
CA ASN A 263 -19.67 18.31 7.22
C ASN A 263 -20.59 19.16 6.35
N GLY A 264 -21.88 19.07 6.48
CA GLY A 264 -22.92 19.69 5.66
C GLY A 264 -22.71 21.11 5.12
N ASN A 265 -21.57 21.72 5.35
CA ASN A 265 -21.04 22.92 4.72
C ASN A 265 -19.90 22.54 3.80
N ALA A 266 -20.21 22.03 2.61
CA ALA A 266 -19.25 21.68 1.57
C ALA A 266 -18.28 22.83 1.20
N THR A 267 -18.58 24.04 1.58
CA THR A 267 -17.70 25.22 1.42
C THR A 267 -16.45 25.19 2.31
N ALA A 268 -16.44 24.40 3.39
CA ALA A 268 -15.24 24.20 4.21
C ALA A 268 -14.16 23.38 3.49
N LEU A 269 -14.53 22.77 2.38
CA LEU A 269 -13.66 21.91 1.58
C LEU A 269 -12.99 22.58 0.42
N ALA A 270 -13.22 23.86 0.24
CA ALA A 270 -12.37 24.62 -0.64
C ALA A 270 -10.95 24.46 -0.13
N ILE A 271 -10.23 23.54 -0.76
CA ILE A 271 -8.78 23.43 -0.66
C ILE A 271 -8.29 24.78 -1.08
N ASP A 272 -8.08 25.63 -0.09
CA ASP A 272 -7.68 26.99 -0.34
C ASP A 272 -6.20 26.91 -0.64
N GLU A 273 -5.87 26.97 -1.91
CA GLU A 273 -4.51 26.98 -2.40
C GLU A 273 -3.69 27.97 -1.56
N GLY A 274 -2.77 27.43 -0.78
CA GLY A 274 -1.81 28.21 0.00
C GLY A 274 -2.09 28.39 1.49
N LYS A 275 -3.16 27.83 2.07
CA LYS A 275 -3.32 27.86 3.53
C LYS A 275 -2.61 26.72 4.23
N SER A 276 -2.01 27.01 5.40
CA SER A 276 -1.28 26.04 6.21
C SER A 276 -2.22 25.04 6.91
N ALA A 277 -1.70 23.87 7.38
CA ALA A 277 -2.49 22.86 8.10
C ALA A 277 -3.25 23.43 9.29
N ASP A 278 -2.65 24.41 9.91
CA ASP A 278 -3.21 25.04 11.10
C ASP A 278 -4.46 25.87 10.77
N THR A 279 -4.53 26.43 9.56
CA THR A 279 -5.72 27.16 9.09
C THR A 279 -6.89 26.29 8.68
N PHE A 280 -6.66 25.01 8.43
CA PHE A 280 -7.75 24.08 8.10
C PHE A 280 -8.62 23.74 9.33
N TYR A 281 -8.00 23.66 10.51
CA TYR A 281 -8.73 23.50 11.77
C TYR A 281 -9.33 24.82 12.26
N ASP A 282 -8.76 25.96 11.90
CA ASP A 282 -9.24 27.29 12.31
C ASP A 282 -10.46 27.79 11.53
N ILE A 283 -10.74 27.23 10.34
CA ILE A 283 -11.89 27.69 9.54
C ILE A 283 -13.22 27.35 10.22
N ASP A 284 -13.25 26.33 11.07
CA ASP A 284 -14.48 25.83 11.66
C ASP A 284 -14.63 26.15 13.17
N ASN A 285 -13.60 26.65 13.82
CA ASN A 285 -13.65 26.96 15.26
C ASN A 285 -14.39 28.23 15.63
N SER A 286 -14.76 29.07 14.66
CA SER A 286 -15.50 30.30 14.96
C SER A 286 -17.02 30.10 15.07
N GLU A 287 -17.56 28.99 14.54
CA GLU A 287 -19.02 28.75 14.55
C GLU A 287 -19.45 27.44 15.25
N THR A 288 -18.51 26.53 15.58
CA THR A 288 -18.86 25.22 16.13
C THR A 288 -18.59 25.04 17.62
N SER A 289 -18.05 26.02 18.30
CA SER A 289 -17.80 25.94 19.76
C SER A 289 -19.07 25.92 20.61
N GLU A 290 -20.25 26.08 20.05
CA GLU A 290 -21.52 26.06 20.78
C GLU A 290 -22.34 24.76 20.67
N ASN A 291 -21.85 23.74 19.95
CA ASN A 291 -22.63 22.51 19.69
C ASN A 291 -21.86 21.19 19.87
N TYR A 292 -20.92 21.13 20.81
CA TYR A 292 -20.41 19.84 21.31
C TYR A 292 -20.65 19.71 22.80
#